data_1cdbcd7ab0cb56e8a6eb0509b328d9fb
#
_entry.id   1cdbcd7ab0cb56e8a6eb0509b328d9fb
#
_cell.length_a   1.000
_cell.length_b   1.000
_cell.length_c   1.000
_cell.angle_alpha   90.00
_cell.angle_beta   90.00
_cell.angle_gamma   90.00
#
_symmetry.space_group_name_H-M   'P 1'
#
loop_
_entity.id
_entity.type
_entity.pdbx_description
1 polymer ?
#
loop_
_entity_poly.entity_id
_entity_poly.type
_entity_poly.pdbx_seq_one_letter_code
_entity_poly.pdbx_strand_id
1 'polypeptide(L)'
;MSVVFALAKFFREIMGEPLETGIMFAATDSHYTDYEGHVGFIKNRQNENKNIVMDFAVEHIAKEMDLDDKNHTIIIDEAETRILYVDKNADGLLELVRKAVERFDLEKTVIFPVGKSGGDFTNDDVCSDAYDFNAAGIPVVSILAAPMYLFHNSDDIDKVHQPSLTKILKMYAYMILKRIN
;
A
#
# COMPACT_ATOMS: atom_id res chain seq x y z
N MET A 1 2.90 8.97 -3.10
CA MET A 1 2.19 9.91 -4.02
C MET A 1 2.41 9.59 -5.50
N SER A 2 3.65 9.42 -6.02
CA SER A 2 3.89 9.18 -7.46
C SER A 2 3.17 7.97 -8.05
N VAL A 3 3.12 6.83 -7.32
CA VAL A 3 2.40 5.62 -7.76
C VAL A 3 0.90 5.86 -7.85
N VAL A 4 0.32 6.55 -6.87
CA VAL A 4 -1.13 6.86 -6.86
C VAL A 4 -1.52 7.75 -8.03
N PHE A 5 -0.74 8.82 -8.33
CA PHE A 5 -0.98 9.68 -9.49
C PHE A 5 -0.80 8.93 -10.81
N ALA A 6 0.19 8.05 -10.90
CA ALA A 6 0.40 7.25 -12.11
C ALA A 6 -0.73 6.24 -12.34
N LEU A 7 -1.26 5.62 -11.28
CA LEU A 7 -2.46 4.78 -11.34
C LEU A 7 -3.68 5.60 -11.79
N ALA A 8 -3.90 6.78 -11.21
CA ALA A 8 -5.01 7.64 -11.59
C ALA A 8 -4.97 8.02 -13.08
N LYS A 9 -3.77 8.38 -13.59
CA LYS A 9 -3.58 8.66 -15.01
C LYS A 9 -3.84 7.43 -15.87
N PHE A 10 -3.28 6.27 -15.52
CA PHE A 10 -3.47 5.01 -16.23
C PHE A 10 -4.95 4.65 -16.34
N PHE A 11 -5.67 4.62 -15.21
CA PHE A 11 -7.08 4.25 -15.23
C PHE A 11 -7.95 5.26 -16.00
N ARG A 12 -7.66 6.55 -15.90
CA ARG A 12 -8.35 7.56 -16.70
C ARG A 12 -8.19 7.35 -18.22
N GLU A 13 -7.01 6.85 -18.64
CA GLU A 13 -6.72 6.64 -20.06
C GLU A 13 -7.34 5.35 -20.63
N ILE A 14 -7.45 4.30 -19.81
CA ILE A 14 -7.94 2.99 -20.31
C ILE A 14 -9.44 2.78 -20.09
N MET A 15 -10.07 3.55 -19.21
CA MET A 15 -11.48 3.39 -18.87
C MET A 15 -12.33 4.28 -19.77
N GLY A 16 -12.88 3.70 -20.83
CA GLY A 16 -13.76 4.38 -21.78
C GLY A 16 -15.23 4.43 -21.37
N GLU A 17 -15.67 3.53 -20.49
CA GLU A 17 -17.06 3.41 -20.07
C GLU A 17 -17.20 3.45 -18.54
N PRO A 18 -18.34 3.90 -18.00
CA PRO A 18 -18.59 3.87 -16.57
C PRO A 18 -18.53 2.44 -16.02
N LEU A 19 -17.81 2.26 -14.92
CA LEU A 19 -17.77 1.00 -14.19
C LEU A 19 -18.92 0.92 -13.17
N GLU A 20 -19.38 -0.29 -12.88
CA GLU A 20 -20.27 -0.55 -11.75
C GLU A 20 -19.57 -0.20 -10.41
N THR A 21 -18.27 -0.50 -10.31
CA THR A 21 -17.43 -0.14 -9.16
C THR A 21 -16.46 0.96 -9.57
N GLY A 22 -16.64 2.16 -9.04
CA GLY A 22 -15.75 3.28 -9.28
C GLY A 22 -14.40 3.11 -8.58
N ILE A 23 -13.35 3.73 -9.13
CA ILE A 23 -12.03 3.82 -8.49
C ILE A 23 -11.84 5.24 -7.96
N MET A 24 -11.44 5.34 -6.69
CA MET A 24 -11.09 6.62 -6.06
C MET A 24 -9.62 6.64 -5.71
N PHE A 25 -8.95 7.74 -6.04
CA PHE A 25 -7.55 7.98 -5.67
C PHE A 25 -7.54 9.03 -4.58
N ALA A 26 -7.11 8.64 -3.39
CA ALA A 26 -7.07 9.50 -2.22
C ALA A 26 -5.61 9.73 -1.78
N ALA A 27 -5.33 10.93 -1.32
CA ALA A 27 -4.16 11.27 -0.54
C ALA A 27 -4.67 11.79 0.79
N THR A 28 -4.40 11.06 1.85
CA THR A 28 -4.80 11.40 3.21
C THR A 28 -3.64 12.02 3.96
N ASP A 29 -3.92 12.78 5.00
CA ASP A 29 -2.93 13.38 5.90
C ASP A 29 -3.15 12.93 7.35
N SER A 30 -2.50 13.59 8.27
CA SER A 30 -2.67 13.36 9.71
C SER A 30 -2.20 11.95 10.18
N HIS A 31 -1.25 11.36 9.47
CA HIS A 31 -0.69 10.04 9.83
C HIS A 31 -0.17 9.99 11.28
N TYR A 32 0.50 11.07 11.75
CA TYR A 32 1.07 11.14 13.09
C TYR A 32 0.19 11.88 14.10
N THR A 33 -1.05 12.17 13.75
CA THR A 33 -2.04 12.86 14.59
C THR A 33 -3.36 12.11 14.62
N ASP A 34 -3.31 10.88 15.14
CA ASP A 34 -4.45 9.97 15.34
C ASP A 34 -5.19 9.58 14.04
N TYR A 35 -4.53 9.64 12.88
CA TYR A 35 -5.10 9.23 11.58
C TYR A 35 -6.44 9.89 11.22
N GLU A 36 -6.66 11.11 11.68
CA GLU A 36 -7.92 11.85 11.46
C GLU A 36 -8.34 11.91 9.99
N GLY A 37 -7.35 11.99 9.07
CA GLY A 37 -7.58 11.98 7.63
C GLY A 37 -8.23 10.69 7.14
N HIS A 38 -7.76 9.52 7.59
CA HIS A 38 -8.31 8.21 7.22
C HIS A 38 -9.71 8.02 7.80
N VAL A 39 -9.86 8.25 9.11
CA VAL A 39 -11.15 8.11 9.81
C VAL A 39 -12.19 9.07 9.23
N GLY A 40 -11.82 10.32 8.96
CA GLY A 40 -12.69 11.31 8.35
C GLY A 40 -13.12 10.92 6.95
N PHE A 41 -12.19 10.41 6.13
CA PHE A 41 -12.50 9.92 4.79
C PHE A 41 -13.52 8.77 4.82
N ILE A 42 -13.30 7.75 5.65
CA ILE A 42 -14.21 6.60 5.78
C ILE A 42 -15.61 7.07 6.21
N LYS A 43 -15.70 7.91 7.26
CA LYS A 43 -16.98 8.44 7.74
C LYS A 43 -17.72 9.24 6.66
N ASN A 44 -17.00 10.08 5.91
CA ASN A 44 -17.61 10.87 4.84
C ASN A 44 -18.18 9.99 3.74
N ARG A 45 -17.49 8.91 3.35
CA ARG A 45 -17.99 7.97 2.33
C ARG A 45 -19.26 7.24 2.82
N GLN A 46 -19.27 6.82 4.07
CA GLN A 46 -20.45 6.20 4.69
C GLN A 46 -21.65 7.17 4.71
N ASN A 47 -21.42 8.43 5.07
CA ASN A 47 -22.48 9.47 5.07
C ASN A 47 -23.01 9.76 3.67
N GLU A 48 -22.21 9.58 2.63
CA GLU A 48 -22.63 9.72 1.22
C GLU A 48 -23.28 8.44 0.66
N ASN A 49 -23.51 7.42 1.48
CA ASN A 49 -23.96 6.09 1.07
C ASN A 49 -23.06 5.45 0.01
N LYS A 50 -21.78 5.77 0.02
CA LYS A 50 -20.78 5.15 -0.84
C LYS A 50 -20.10 4.02 -0.08
N ASN A 51 -20.27 2.79 -0.58
CA ASN A 51 -19.61 1.62 -0.02
C ASN A 51 -18.19 1.50 -0.57
N ILE A 52 -17.19 1.53 0.32
CA ILE A 52 -15.81 1.20 -0.04
C ILE A 52 -15.68 -0.31 0.02
N VAL A 53 -15.42 -0.94 -1.12
CA VAL A 53 -15.36 -2.41 -1.23
C VAL A 53 -13.95 -2.97 -1.05
N MET A 54 -12.92 -2.13 -1.22
CA MET A 54 -11.51 -2.50 -1.04
C MET A 54 -10.63 -1.25 -0.95
N ASP A 55 -9.59 -1.33 -0.15
CA ASP A 55 -8.52 -0.35 -0.07
C ASP A 55 -7.19 -0.92 -0.58
N PHE A 56 -6.45 -0.10 -1.34
CA PHE A 56 -5.11 -0.39 -1.84
C PHE A 56 -4.15 0.72 -1.39
N ALA A 57 -3.44 0.51 -0.29
CA ALA A 57 -2.49 1.47 0.26
C ALA A 57 -1.07 1.27 -0.26
N VAL A 58 -0.36 2.36 -0.51
CA VAL A 58 1.04 2.37 -0.98
C VAL A 58 1.84 3.34 -0.14
N GLU A 59 2.83 2.82 0.58
CA GLU A 59 3.68 3.58 1.48
C GLU A 59 5.15 3.22 1.27
N HIS A 60 6.05 4.14 1.61
CA HIS A 60 7.49 3.94 1.83
C HIS A 60 8.18 2.96 0.85
N ILE A 61 8.31 3.36 -0.42
CA ILE A 61 9.06 2.58 -1.43
C ILE A 61 10.54 2.97 -1.33
N ALA A 62 11.26 2.32 -0.45
CA ALA A 62 12.56 2.73 0.04
C ALA A 62 13.73 1.93 -0.55
N LYS A 63 14.92 2.52 -0.50
CA LYS A 63 16.20 1.84 -0.66
C LYS A 63 16.62 1.20 0.64
N GLU A 64 17.39 0.13 0.54
CA GLU A 64 17.95 -0.58 1.68
C GLU A 64 19.09 0.22 2.34
N MET A 65 19.20 0.07 3.64
CA MET A 65 20.30 0.60 4.43
C MET A 65 21.19 -0.56 4.90
N ASP A 66 22.48 -0.39 4.79
CA ASP A 66 23.47 -1.36 5.22
C ASP A 66 24.61 -0.67 6.01
N LEU A 67 25.58 -1.43 6.47
CA LEU A 67 26.77 -0.94 7.14
C LEU A 67 28.00 -1.19 6.25
N ASP A 68 28.88 -0.20 6.16
CA ASP A 68 30.18 -0.39 5.54
C ASP A 68 31.16 -1.17 6.46
N ASP A 69 32.34 -1.48 5.96
CA ASP A 69 33.39 -2.22 6.71
C ASP A 69 33.86 -1.51 8.00
N LYS A 70 33.48 -0.24 8.19
CA LYS A 70 33.78 0.56 9.39
C LYS A 70 32.55 0.76 10.29
N ASN A 71 31.47 0.07 10.01
CA ASN A 71 30.19 0.21 10.68
C ASN A 71 29.52 1.59 10.50
N HIS A 72 29.83 2.31 9.41
CA HIS A 72 29.05 3.49 9.06
C HIS A 72 27.84 3.09 8.23
N THR A 73 26.71 3.72 8.50
CA THR A 73 25.49 3.53 7.72
C THR A 73 25.67 4.01 6.28
N ILE A 74 25.37 3.14 5.34
CA ILE A 74 25.32 3.45 3.92
C ILE A 74 23.95 3.12 3.33
N ILE A 75 23.54 3.84 2.29
CA ILE A 75 22.35 3.53 1.51
C ILE A 75 22.80 2.81 0.24
N ILE A 76 22.30 1.62 0.00
CA ILE A 76 22.60 0.85 -1.20
C ILE A 76 21.46 0.96 -2.20
N ASP A 77 21.77 0.85 -3.49
CA ASP A 77 20.78 1.01 -4.57
C ASP A 77 19.99 -0.30 -4.81
N GLU A 78 19.52 -0.87 -3.72
CA GLU A 78 18.63 -2.03 -3.70
C GLU A 78 17.31 -1.69 -2.99
N ALA A 79 16.28 -2.45 -3.26
CA ALA A 79 15.01 -2.27 -2.57
C ALA A 79 15.14 -2.70 -1.10
N GLU A 80 14.62 -1.88 -0.18
CA GLU A 80 14.36 -2.29 1.19
C GLU A 80 13.35 -3.44 1.22
N THR A 81 13.52 -4.36 2.17
CA THR A 81 12.52 -5.41 2.41
C THR A 81 11.18 -4.78 2.76
N ARG A 82 10.14 -5.21 2.08
CA ARG A 82 8.80 -4.66 2.26
C ARG A 82 7.81 -5.71 2.71
N ILE A 83 6.84 -5.26 3.47
CA ILE A 83 5.69 -6.06 3.88
C ILE A 83 4.52 -5.71 2.97
N LEU A 84 3.79 -6.72 2.55
CA LEU A 84 2.55 -6.60 1.81
C LEU A 84 1.43 -7.22 2.65
N TYR A 85 0.73 -6.40 3.41
CA TYR A 85 -0.44 -6.80 4.18
C TYR A 85 -1.60 -7.13 3.26
N VAL A 86 -2.26 -8.26 3.49
CA VAL A 86 -3.36 -8.75 2.66
C VAL A 86 -4.47 -9.30 3.55
N ASP A 87 -5.68 -8.78 3.42
CA ASP A 87 -6.83 -9.34 4.14
C ASP A 87 -7.06 -10.79 3.71
N LYS A 88 -6.87 -11.72 4.66
CA LYS A 88 -7.01 -13.16 4.45
C LYS A 88 -8.46 -13.63 4.31
N ASN A 89 -9.42 -12.79 4.73
CA ASN A 89 -10.85 -13.12 4.70
C ASN A 89 -11.52 -12.68 3.38
N ALA A 90 -10.83 -11.89 2.55
CA ALA A 90 -11.35 -11.49 1.24
C ALA A 90 -11.11 -12.60 0.21
N ASP A 91 -12.19 -13.14 -0.34
CA ASP A 91 -12.16 -14.29 -1.27
C ASP A 91 -11.17 -14.08 -2.44
N GLY A 92 -10.25 -15.03 -2.58
CA GLY A 92 -9.26 -15.07 -3.65
C GLY A 92 -8.21 -13.95 -3.64
N LEU A 93 -8.26 -13.02 -2.66
CA LEU A 93 -7.36 -11.86 -2.62
C LEU A 93 -5.90 -12.28 -2.40
N LEU A 94 -5.66 -13.17 -1.45
CA LEU A 94 -4.31 -13.65 -1.14
C LEU A 94 -3.66 -14.35 -2.34
N GLU A 95 -4.42 -15.15 -3.06
CA GLU A 95 -3.94 -15.83 -4.27
C GLU A 95 -3.68 -14.84 -5.42
N LEU A 96 -4.55 -13.84 -5.58
CA LEU A 96 -4.35 -12.76 -6.55
C LEU A 96 -3.06 -11.98 -6.26
N VAL A 97 -2.80 -11.65 -4.99
CA VAL A 97 -1.59 -10.93 -4.56
C VAL A 97 -0.34 -11.77 -4.82
N ARG A 98 -0.34 -13.07 -4.47
CA ARG A 98 0.79 -13.98 -4.75
C ARG A 98 1.14 -14.00 -6.24
N LYS A 99 0.14 -14.19 -7.09
CA LYS A 99 0.32 -14.15 -8.55
C LYS A 99 0.82 -12.81 -9.06
N ALA A 100 0.38 -11.72 -8.45
CA ALA A 100 0.81 -10.37 -8.83
C ALA A 100 2.27 -10.12 -8.44
N VAL A 101 2.67 -10.49 -7.22
CA VAL A 101 4.07 -10.38 -6.75
C VAL A 101 5.01 -11.17 -7.65
N GLU A 102 4.68 -12.44 -7.96
CA GLU A 102 5.45 -13.29 -8.87
C GLU A 102 5.51 -12.71 -10.29
N ARG A 103 4.35 -12.33 -10.84
CA ARG A 103 4.24 -11.82 -12.22
C ARG A 103 5.08 -10.57 -12.48
N PHE A 104 5.19 -9.69 -11.50
CA PHE A 104 5.91 -8.42 -11.63
C PHE A 104 7.27 -8.44 -10.95
N ASP A 105 7.72 -9.61 -10.53
CA ASP A 105 9.05 -9.83 -9.96
C ASP A 105 9.36 -8.81 -8.84
N LEU A 106 8.46 -8.76 -7.84
CA LEU A 106 8.62 -7.92 -6.66
C LEU A 106 9.51 -8.63 -5.63
N GLU A 107 10.81 -8.54 -5.85
CA GLU A 107 11.83 -9.06 -4.92
C GLU A 107 11.69 -8.44 -3.52
N LYS A 108 12.27 -9.08 -2.51
CA LYS A 108 12.28 -8.61 -1.11
C LYS A 108 10.89 -8.20 -0.60
N THR A 109 9.84 -8.95 -1.00
CA THR A 109 8.46 -8.70 -0.59
C THR A 109 7.94 -9.87 0.25
N VAL A 110 7.58 -9.59 1.51
CA VAL A 110 6.97 -10.56 2.43
C VAL A 110 5.47 -10.35 2.42
N ILE A 111 4.71 -11.34 1.95
CA ILE A 111 3.23 -11.31 2.01
C ILE A 111 2.81 -11.69 3.42
N PHE A 112 2.09 -10.79 4.08
CA PHE A 112 1.62 -10.94 5.44
C PHE A 112 0.08 -10.98 5.48
N PRO A 113 -0.53 -12.18 5.61
CA PRO A 113 -1.97 -12.32 5.71
C PRO A 113 -2.47 -11.76 7.05
N VAL A 114 -3.45 -10.85 7.00
CA VAL A 114 -4.04 -10.23 8.19
C VAL A 114 -5.51 -10.58 8.35
N GLY A 115 -5.99 -10.50 9.57
CA GLY A 115 -7.41 -10.54 9.90
C GLY A 115 -8.05 -9.15 9.86
N LYS A 116 -9.19 -9.02 10.56
CA LYS A 116 -9.80 -7.72 10.80
C LYS A 116 -9.05 -7.04 11.96
N SER A 117 -8.49 -5.87 11.72
CA SER A 117 -7.87 -5.04 12.75
C SER A 117 -8.92 -4.46 13.71
N GLY A 118 -8.51 -4.20 14.92
CA GLY A 118 -9.34 -3.53 15.93
C GLY A 118 -9.32 -4.26 17.28
N GLY A 119 -9.37 -3.49 18.34
CA GLY A 119 -9.23 -3.97 19.71
C GLY A 119 -7.79 -3.88 20.20
N ASP A 120 -7.36 -4.82 21.02
CA ASP A 120 -5.97 -4.91 21.44
C ASP A 120 -5.08 -5.31 20.25
N PHE A 121 -3.97 -4.61 20.08
CA PHE A 121 -3.00 -4.85 19.00
C PHE A 121 -2.58 -6.33 19.01
N THR A 122 -2.87 -7.02 17.93
CA THR A 122 -2.54 -8.44 17.74
C THR A 122 -1.56 -8.62 16.59
N ASN A 123 -0.96 -9.81 16.49
CA ASN A 123 -0.08 -10.15 15.35
C ASN A 123 -0.84 -10.23 14.01
N ASP A 124 -2.16 -10.14 14.03
CA ASP A 124 -3.02 -10.18 12.85
C ASP A 124 -3.43 -8.77 12.37
N ASP A 125 -2.98 -7.71 13.06
CA ASP A 125 -3.32 -6.34 12.71
C ASP A 125 -2.45 -5.78 11.58
N VAL A 126 -3.03 -4.86 10.80
CA VAL A 126 -2.32 -4.10 9.78
C VAL A 126 -1.54 -2.97 10.43
N CYS A 127 -0.22 -2.99 10.32
CA CYS A 127 0.64 -1.89 10.79
C CYS A 127 0.97 -0.94 9.64
N SER A 128 -0.03 -0.23 9.11
CA SER A 128 0.11 0.67 7.95
C SER A 128 -1.04 1.67 7.88
N ASP A 129 -1.02 2.57 6.90
CA ASP A 129 -2.10 3.51 6.60
C ASP A 129 -3.45 2.82 6.28
N ALA A 130 -3.43 1.52 5.98
CA ALA A 130 -4.64 0.72 5.77
C ALA A 130 -5.31 0.23 7.07
N TYR A 131 -4.74 0.52 8.26
CA TYR A 131 -5.29 0.04 9.54
C TYR A 131 -6.76 0.42 9.73
N ASP A 132 -7.09 1.70 9.59
CA ASP A 132 -8.46 2.20 9.83
C ASP A 132 -9.48 1.63 8.85
N PHE A 133 -9.06 1.41 7.59
CA PHE A 133 -9.90 0.76 6.59
C PHE A 133 -10.18 -0.69 6.97
N ASN A 134 -9.14 -1.43 7.35
CA ASN A 134 -9.29 -2.82 7.79
C ASN A 134 -10.11 -2.94 9.08
N ALA A 135 -9.90 -2.04 10.06
CA ALA A 135 -10.71 -1.96 11.28
C ALA A 135 -12.19 -1.65 10.99
N ALA A 136 -12.47 -0.84 9.97
CA ALA A 136 -13.83 -0.59 9.48
C ALA A 136 -14.44 -1.78 8.74
N GLY A 137 -13.71 -2.87 8.55
CA GLY A 137 -14.14 -4.08 7.85
C GLY A 137 -14.02 -4.00 6.33
N ILE A 138 -13.21 -3.08 5.83
CA ILE A 138 -12.89 -2.93 4.40
C ILE A 138 -11.68 -3.82 4.10
N PRO A 139 -11.77 -4.75 3.13
CA PRO A 139 -10.62 -5.55 2.71
C PRO A 139 -9.47 -4.68 2.23
N VAL A 140 -8.23 -5.01 2.61
CA VAL A 140 -7.06 -4.19 2.31
C VAL A 140 -5.96 -4.97 1.62
N VAL A 141 -5.20 -4.26 0.78
CA VAL A 141 -3.87 -4.63 0.31
C VAL A 141 -2.96 -3.44 0.53
N SER A 142 -2.00 -3.54 1.44
CA SER A 142 -1.09 -2.44 1.76
C SER A 142 0.35 -2.86 1.66
N ILE A 143 1.15 -2.12 0.87
CA ILE A 143 2.58 -2.33 0.73
C ILE A 143 3.34 -1.20 1.42
N LEU A 144 4.31 -1.57 2.26
CA LEU A 144 5.22 -0.62 2.88
C LEU A 144 6.61 -1.22 3.09
N ALA A 145 7.62 -0.36 3.12
CA ALA A 145 8.92 -0.63 3.71
C ALA A 145 9.08 0.23 4.97
N ALA A 146 9.92 -0.20 5.90
CA ALA A 146 10.18 0.55 7.13
C ALA A 146 11.70 0.72 7.34
N PRO A 147 12.39 1.48 6.49
CA PRO A 147 13.82 1.67 6.60
C PRO A 147 14.18 2.45 7.87
N MET A 148 15.35 2.18 8.42
CA MET A 148 15.81 2.80 9.66
C MET A 148 15.90 4.34 9.58
N TYR A 149 16.03 4.90 8.38
CA TYR A 149 16.10 6.36 8.16
C TYR A 149 14.73 7.03 8.01
N LEU A 150 13.62 6.29 8.06
CA LEU A 150 12.26 6.78 7.79
C LEU A 150 11.88 8.04 8.60
N PHE A 151 12.38 8.19 9.81
CA PHE A 151 12.10 9.36 10.65
C PHE A 151 13.31 10.29 10.83
N HIS A 152 14.30 10.14 9.98
CA HIS A 152 15.52 10.94 10.04
C HIS A 152 15.46 12.11 9.07
N ASN A 153 16.12 13.23 9.40
CA ASN A 153 16.19 14.41 8.52
C ASN A 153 16.87 14.16 7.17
N SER A 154 17.53 13.01 7.00
CA SER A 154 18.13 12.59 5.74
C SER A 154 17.17 11.77 4.86
N ASP A 155 15.92 11.54 5.29
CA ASP A 155 14.92 10.85 4.49
C ASP A 155 14.37 11.81 3.42
N ASP A 156 14.93 11.74 2.23
CA ASP A 156 14.54 12.55 1.09
C ASP A 156 14.41 11.73 -0.20
N ILE A 157 14.13 12.38 -1.32
CA ILE A 157 13.73 11.74 -2.58
C ILE A 157 14.79 10.79 -3.16
N ASP A 158 16.05 10.93 -2.81
CA ASP A 158 17.14 10.08 -3.30
C ASP A 158 17.11 8.67 -2.66
N LYS A 159 16.39 8.51 -1.55
CA LYS A 159 16.18 7.25 -0.85
C LYS A 159 15.05 6.40 -1.44
N VAL A 160 14.29 6.95 -2.38
CA VAL A 160 13.24 6.18 -3.07
C VAL A 160 13.89 5.17 -4.03
N HIS A 161 13.51 3.90 -3.90
CA HIS A 161 13.96 2.86 -4.84
C HIS A 161 13.14 2.91 -6.14
N GLN A 162 13.60 3.69 -7.10
CA GLN A 162 12.88 3.99 -8.34
C GLN A 162 12.50 2.75 -9.18
N PRO A 163 13.34 1.70 -9.34
CA PRO A 163 12.95 0.50 -10.08
C PRO A 163 11.69 -0.17 -9.51
N SER A 164 11.48 -0.13 -8.19
CA SER A 164 10.29 -0.68 -7.53
C SER A 164 9.00 0.07 -7.87
N LEU A 165 9.06 1.39 -8.13
CA LEU A 165 7.87 2.19 -8.44
C LEU A 165 7.08 1.62 -9.61
N THR A 166 7.77 1.25 -10.70
CA THR A 166 7.13 0.68 -11.89
C THR A 166 6.57 -0.72 -11.64
N LYS A 167 7.29 -1.56 -10.89
CA LYS A 167 6.83 -2.92 -10.55
C LYS A 167 5.56 -2.84 -9.67
N ILE A 168 5.57 -2.00 -8.65
CA ILE A 168 4.42 -1.78 -7.74
C ILE A 168 3.24 -1.19 -8.50
N LEU A 169 3.45 -0.17 -9.34
CA LEU A 169 2.40 0.39 -10.19
C LEU A 169 1.69 -0.70 -11.01
N LYS A 170 2.46 -1.54 -11.71
CA LYS A 170 1.92 -2.63 -12.53
C LYS A 170 1.18 -3.68 -11.71
N MET A 171 1.72 -4.01 -10.54
CA MET A 171 1.09 -4.94 -9.61
C MET A 171 -0.29 -4.44 -9.17
N TYR A 172 -0.37 -3.19 -8.70
CA TYR A 172 -1.64 -2.59 -8.27
C TYR A 172 -2.63 -2.45 -9.42
N ALA A 173 -2.19 -1.96 -10.58
CA ALA A 173 -3.05 -1.88 -11.77
C ALA A 173 -3.63 -3.24 -12.14
N TYR A 174 -2.81 -4.30 -12.12
CA TYR A 174 -3.26 -5.66 -12.41
C TYR A 174 -4.29 -6.16 -11.38
N MET A 175 -4.02 -5.97 -10.09
CA MET A 175 -4.94 -6.41 -9.03
C MET A 175 -6.27 -5.67 -9.08
N ILE A 176 -6.25 -4.35 -9.24
CA ILE A 176 -7.45 -3.53 -9.37
C ILE A 176 -8.27 -3.99 -10.57
N LEU A 177 -7.66 -4.13 -11.76
CA LEU A 177 -8.36 -4.61 -12.96
C LEU A 177 -8.98 -6.00 -12.77
N LYS A 178 -8.37 -6.88 -11.99
CA LYS A 178 -8.92 -8.22 -11.69
C LYS A 178 -10.06 -8.20 -10.67
N ARG A 179 -10.21 -7.11 -9.92
CA ARG A 179 -11.27 -6.96 -8.91
C ARG A 179 -12.50 -6.22 -9.42
N ILE A 180 -12.35 -5.35 -10.42
CA ILE A 180 -13.44 -4.55 -11.00
C ILE A 180 -14.07 -5.20 -12.25
N ASN A 181 -13.46 -6.27 -12.77
CA ASN A 181 -13.97 -7.13 -13.84
C ASN A 181 -14.39 -8.50 -13.27
#